data_ab49fee9532a7df4cce1a7f9fca5ae63
#
_entry.id   ab49fee9532a7df4cce1a7f9fca5ae63
#
_cell.length_a   1.000
_cell.length_b   1.000
_cell.length_c   1.000
_cell.angle_alpha   90.00
_cell.angle_beta   90.00
_cell.angle_gamma   90.00
#
_symmetry.space_group_name_H-M   'P 1'
#
loop_
_entity.id
_entity.type
_entity.pdbx_description
1 polymer ?
#
loop_
_entity_poly.entity_id
_entity_poly.type
_entity_poly.pdbx_seq_one_letter_code
_entity_poly.pdbx_strand_id
1 'polypeptide(L)'
;LVMVNGLSAKVRQRNAELLFEGQCRGIAGEVIRETTLEQLALFDGLIREFGIDVRLVGVGGLGQAADVRACLDRGCEAVQFATAAMLNPGLGLAIRREGF
;
A
#
# COMPACT_ATOMS: atom_id res chain seq x y z
N LEU A 1 13.24 0.11 -4.03
CA LEU A 1 12.86 0.22 -2.63
C LEU A 1 11.39 -0.15 -2.45
N VAL A 2 11.15 -1.16 -1.69
CA VAL A 2 9.79 -1.57 -1.29
C VAL A 2 9.54 -1.02 0.10
N MET A 3 8.43 -0.29 0.24
CA MET A 3 8.07 0.34 1.50
C MET A 3 7.26 -0.60 2.38
N VAL A 4 6.74 -0.07 3.47
CA VAL A 4 5.97 -0.82 4.46
C VAL A 4 4.67 -1.36 3.84
N ASN A 5 4.41 -2.64 4.05
CA ASN A 5 3.17 -3.30 3.61
C ASN A 5 2.19 -3.57 4.76
N GLY A 6 2.49 -3.05 5.93
CA GLY A 6 1.64 -3.17 7.10
C GLY A 6 1.98 -2.11 8.13
N LEU A 7 1.05 -1.87 9.04
CA LEU A 7 1.20 -0.93 10.14
C LEU A 7 1.06 -1.66 11.47
N SER A 8 1.76 -1.18 12.48
CA SER A 8 1.56 -1.66 13.86
C SER A 8 0.52 -0.78 14.53
N ALA A 9 -0.58 -1.38 14.93
CA ALA A 9 -1.68 -0.64 15.54
C ALA A 9 -2.47 -1.52 16.52
N LYS A 10 -3.18 -0.86 17.42
CA LYS A 10 -4.17 -1.52 18.26
C LYS A 10 -5.47 -1.65 17.49
N VAL A 11 -6.16 -2.78 17.66
CA VAL A 11 -7.42 -3.05 16.97
C VAL A 11 -8.58 -2.89 17.93
N ARG A 12 -9.57 -2.09 17.52
CA ARG A 12 -10.79 -1.86 18.30
C ARG A 12 -11.98 -2.51 17.60
N GLN A 13 -12.91 -3.03 18.41
CA GLN A 13 -14.22 -3.43 17.94
C GLN A 13 -15.13 -2.19 17.75
N ARG A 14 -16.30 -2.38 17.14
CA ARG A 14 -17.28 -1.30 16.95
C ARG A 14 -17.72 -0.65 18.26
N ASN A 15 -17.72 -1.40 19.36
CA ASN A 15 -18.06 -0.89 20.71
C ASN A 15 -16.88 -0.22 21.42
N ALA A 16 -15.79 0.07 20.70
CA ALA A 16 -14.55 0.66 21.19
C ALA A 16 -13.72 -0.22 22.14
N GLU A 17 -14.10 -1.49 22.35
CA GLU A 17 -13.23 -2.44 23.07
C GLU A 17 -12.01 -2.78 22.26
N LEU A 18 -10.84 -2.82 22.92
CA LEU A 18 -9.60 -3.25 22.31
C LEU A 18 -9.57 -4.76 22.14
N LEU A 19 -9.22 -5.23 20.96
CA LEU A 19 -8.90 -6.63 20.69
C LEU A 19 -7.46 -6.93 21.07
N PHE A 20 -7.13 -8.22 21.18
CA PHE A 20 -5.77 -8.69 21.48
C PHE A 20 -5.21 -8.06 22.75
N GLU A 21 -6.04 -7.87 23.77
CA GLU A 21 -5.64 -7.31 25.07
C GLU A 21 -4.98 -5.92 24.98
N GLY A 22 -5.34 -5.14 23.96
CA GLY A 22 -4.74 -3.84 23.71
C GLY A 22 -3.33 -3.88 23.13
N GLN A 23 -2.84 -5.04 22.74
CA GLN A 23 -1.53 -5.16 22.08
C GLN A 23 -1.58 -4.62 20.67
N CYS A 24 -0.45 -4.05 20.22
CA CYS A 24 -0.29 -3.67 18.81
C CYS A 24 -0.14 -4.92 17.95
N ARG A 25 -0.79 -4.90 16.79
CA ARG A 25 -0.74 -5.98 15.80
C ARG A 25 -0.39 -5.40 14.44
N GLY A 26 0.15 -6.23 13.57
CA GLY A 26 0.37 -5.86 12.18
C GLY A 26 -0.97 -5.71 11.45
N ILE A 27 -1.19 -4.58 10.83
CA ILE A 27 -2.39 -4.27 10.05
C ILE A 27 -2.00 -4.17 8.59
N ALA A 28 -2.69 -4.91 7.74
CA ALA A 28 -2.50 -4.91 6.30
C ALA A 28 -3.85 -4.80 5.59
N GLY A 29 -3.84 -4.77 4.26
CA GLY A 29 -5.06 -4.66 3.45
C GLY A 29 -5.47 -3.23 3.19
N GLU A 30 -6.66 -3.05 2.62
CA GLU A 30 -7.13 -1.76 2.10
C GLU A 30 -7.06 -0.61 3.11
N VAL A 31 -7.20 -0.90 4.38
CA VAL A 31 -7.19 0.12 5.44
C VAL A 31 -5.89 0.93 5.49
N ILE A 32 -4.76 0.38 5.00
CA ILE A 32 -3.48 1.08 5.00
C ILE A 32 -3.16 1.80 3.69
N ARG A 33 -4.06 1.80 2.72
CA ARG A 33 -3.83 2.40 1.39
C ARG A 33 -3.40 3.86 1.46
N GLU A 34 -4.10 4.67 2.24
CA GLU A 34 -3.78 6.10 2.36
C GLU A 34 -2.38 6.32 2.91
N THR A 35 -1.99 5.55 3.92
CA THR A 35 -0.64 5.60 4.48
C THR A 35 0.40 5.23 3.43
N THR A 36 0.14 4.20 2.63
CA THR A 36 1.02 3.79 1.53
C THR A 36 1.24 4.94 0.55
N LEU A 37 0.16 5.59 0.11
CA LEU A 37 0.24 6.69 -0.84
C LEU A 37 0.97 7.90 -0.27
N GLU A 38 0.75 8.23 1.00
CA GLU A 38 1.46 9.31 1.69
C GLU A 38 2.97 9.03 1.79
N GLN A 39 3.34 7.81 2.14
CA GLN A 39 4.75 7.42 2.22
C GLN A 39 5.44 7.48 0.85
N LEU A 40 4.77 7.00 -0.20
CA LEU A 40 5.33 7.05 -1.55
C LEU A 40 5.61 8.50 -1.99
N ALA A 41 4.68 9.40 -1.74
CA ALA A 41 4.86 10.82 -2.05
C ALA A 41 6.04 11.42 -1.27
N LEU A 42 6.16 11.09 0.00
CA LEU A 42 7.25 11.56 0.86
C LEU A 42 8.61 11.07 0.34
N PHE A 43 8.74 9.78 0.06
CA PHE A 43 10.00 9.20 -0.39
C PHE A 43 10.37 9.62 -1.82
N ASP A 44 9.39 9.78 -2.70
CA ASP A 44 9.65 10.34 -4.03
C ASP A 44 10.23 11.75 -3.94
N GLY A 45 9.69 12.58 -3.06
CA GLY A 45 10.22 13.91 -2.79
C GLY A 45 11.66 13.88 -2.27
N LEU A 46 11.97 12.97 -1.34
CA LEU A 46 13.32 12.83 -0.80
C LEU A 46 14.31 12.33 -1.84
N ILE A 47 13.91 11.37 -2.66
CA ILE A 47 14.75 10.83 -3.74
C ILE A 47 15.11 11.93 -4.74
N ARG A 48 14.16 12.77 -5.11
CA ARG A 48 14.40 13.89 -6.02
C ARG A 48 15.27 14.97 -5.39
N GLU A 49 15.00 15.32 -4.13
CA GLU A 49 15.74 16.37 -3.42
C GLU A 49 17.22 16.02 -3.27
N PHE A 50 17.52 14.77 -2.92
CA PHE A 50 18.90 14.33 -2.65
C PHE A 50 19.56 13.63 -3.84
N GLY A 51 18.87 13.50 -4.97
CA GLY A 51 19.44 12.86 -6.17
C GLY A 51 19.81 11.40 -5.95
N ILE A 52 19.03 10.67 -5.17
CA ILE A 52 19.29 9.27 -4.82
C ILE A 52 18.91 8.37 -5.99
N ASP A 53 19.80 7.45 -6.39
CA ASP A 53 19.53 6.49 -7.46
C ASP A 53 18.83 5.25 -6.90
N VAL A 54 17.59 5.44 -6.48
CA VAL A 54 16.70 4.38 -5.96
C VAL A 54 15.32 4.55 -6.58
N ARG A 55 14.70 3.44 -6.93
CA ARG A 55 13.35 3.42 -7.48
C ARG A 55 12.37 2.86 -6.46
N LEU A 56 11.11 3.31 -6.53
CA LEU A 56 10.07 2.93 -5.59
C LEU A 56 9.16 1.85 -6.16
N VAL A 57 8.77 0.92 -5.31
CA VAL A 57 7.73 -0.07 -5.57
C VAL A 57 6.63 0.11 -4.55
N GLY A 58 5.42 0.35 -5.00
CA GLY A 58 4.27 0.54 -4.12
C GLY A 58 3.70 -0.79 -3.64
N VAL A 59 3.45 -0.90 -2.36
CA VAL A 59 2.83 -2.08 -1.75
C VAL A 59 2.05 -1.66 -0.51
N GLY A 60 0.97 -2.36 -0.24
CA GLY A 60 0.15 -2.15 0.96
C GLY A 60 -1.18 -1.47 0.70
N GLY A 61 -2.26 -2.20 0.90
CA GLY A 61 -3.62 -1.68 0.77
C GLY A 61 -4.11 -1.46 -0.65
N LEU A 62 -3.34 -1.84 -1.66
CA LEU A 62 -3.68 -1.64 -3.06
C LEU A 62 -4.57 -2.79 -3.55
N GLY A 63 -5.62 -2.49 -4.31
CA GLY A 63 -6.57 -3.52 -4.69
C GLY A 63 -7.29 -3.32 -6.03
N GLN A 64 -6.94 -2.29 -6.79
CA GLN A 64 -7.60 -2.02 -8.08
C GLN A 64 -6.70 -1.20 -9.00
N ALA A 65 -7.11 -1.08 -10.27
CA ALA A 65 -6.36 -0.34 -11.27
C ALA A 65 -6.12 1.13 -10.88
N ALA A 66 -7.10 1.77 -10.25
CA ALA A 66 -6.97 3.15 -9.78
C ALA A 66 -5.84 3.29 -8.76
N ASP A 67 -5.61 2.28 -7.92
CA ASP A 67 -4.54 2.28 -6.94
C ASP A 67 -3.17 2.18 -7.64
N VAL A 68 -3.06 1.35 -8.68
CA VAL A 68 -1.85 1.27 -9.50
C VAL A 68 -1.51 2.63 -10.08
N ARG A 69 -2.49 3.28 -10.68
CA ARG A 69 -2.31 4.61 -11.28
C ARG A 69 -1.89 5.63 -10.23
N ALA A 70 -2.51 5.60 -9.06
CA ALA A 70 -2.15 6.50 -7.96
C ALA A 70 -0.69 6.32 -7.51
N CYS A 71 -0.21 5.08 -7.47
CA CYS A 71 1.19 4.79 -7.15
C CYS A 71 2.15 5.28 -8.24
N LEU A 72 1.82 5.01 -9.50
CA LEU A 72 2.64 5.47 -10.63
C LEU A 72 2.72 7.00 -10.69
N ASP A 73 1.62 7.68 -10.42
CA ASP A 73 1.57 9.15 -10.36
C ASP A 73 2.44 9.72 -9.23
N ARG A 74 2.74 8.90 -8.21
CA ARG A 74 3.62 9.28 -7.10
C ARG A 74 5.08 8.85 -7.30
N GLY A 75 5.43 8.46 -8.52
CA GLY A 75 6.81 8.14 -8.86
C GLY A 75 7.21 6.68 -8.70
N CYS A 76 6.28 5.79 -8.43
CA CYS A 76 6.58 4.36 -8.39
C CYS A 76 6.84 3.81 -9.79
N GLU A 77 7.77 2.87 -9.88
CA GLU A 77 8.05 2.12 -11.10
C GLU A 77 7.18 0.89 -11.24
N ALA A 78 6.76 0.31 -10.13
CA ALA A 78 5.95 -0.90 -10.08
C ALA A 78 5.12 -0.95 -8.81
N VAL A 79 4.17 -1.88 -8.76
CA VAL A 79 3.35 -2.13 -7.58
C VAL A 79 3.27 -3.61 -7.29
N GLN A 80 3.01 -3.94 -6.02
CA GLN A 80 2.82 -5.30 -5.56
C GLN A 80 1.48 -5.41 -4.83
N PHE A 81 0.88 -6.59 -4.92
CA PHE A 81 -0.37 -6.90 -4.25
C PHE A 81 -0.22 -8.17 -3.42
N ALA A 82 -0.91 -8.24 -2.30
CA ALA A 82 -0.99 -9.44 -1.49
C ALA A 82 -2.44 -9.73 -1.09
N THR A 83 -2.98 -8.99 -0.13
CA THR A 83 -4.33 -9.22 0.39
C THR A 83 -5.39 -9.20 -0.71
N ALA A 84 -5.37 -8.20 -1.58
CA ALA A 84 -6.35 -8.08 -2.66
C ALA A 84 -6.27 -9.25 -3.65
N ALA A 85 -5.08 -9.73 -3.95
CA ALA A 85 -4.89 -10.89 -4.83
C ALA A 85 -5.37 -12.19 -4.19
N MET A 86 -5.28 -12.30 -2.86
CA MET A 86 -5.81 -13.44 -2.12
C MET A 86 -7.35 -13.46 -2.16
N LEU A 87 -7.97 -12.29 -2.10
CA LEU A 87 -9.43 -12.14 -2.18
C LEU A 87 -9.96 -12.26 -3.61
N ASN A 88 -9.18 -11.83 -4.58
CA ASN A 88 -9.53 -11.87 -6.00
C ASN A 88 -8.33 -12.35 -6.82
N PRO A 89 -8.18 -13.66 -7.07
CA PRO A 89 -7.05 -14.17 -7.87
C PRO A 89 -6.98 -13.64 -9.30
N GLY A 90 -8.09 -13.14 -9.85
CA GLY A 90 -8.14 -12.54 -11.18
C GLY A 90 -7.71 -11.07 -11.23
N LEU A 91 -7.27 -10.50 -10.10
CA LEU A 91 -6.95 -9.09 -9.99
C LEU A 91 -5.93 -8.61 -11.03
N GLY A 92 -4.85 -9.36 -11.22
CA GLY A 92 -3.81 -9.00 -12.19
C GLY A 92 -4.34 -8.85 -13.61
N LEU A 93 -5.20 -9.78 -14.03
CA LEU A 93 -5.86 -9.69 -15.35
C LEU A 93 -6.78 -8.48 -15.44
N ALA A 94 -7.57 -8.23 -14.40
CA ALA A 94 -8.48 -7.09 -14.36
C ALA A 94 -7.71 -5.77 -14.50
N ILE A 95 -6.62 -5.63 -13.78
CA ILE A 95 -5.76 -4.44 -13.86
C ILE A 95 -5.15 -4.30 -15.25
N ARG A 96 -4.64 -5.38 -15.81
CA ARG A 96 -4.03 -5.37 -17.14
C ARG A 96 -5.01 -4.95 -18.24
N ARG A 97 -6.28 -5.31 -18.10
CA ARG A 97 -7.34 -4.91 -19.03
C ARG A 97 -7.63 -3.41 -18.98
N GLU A 98 -7.24 -2.72 -17.92
CA GLU A 98 -7.40 -1.28 -17.78
C GLU A 98 -6.29 -0.48 -18.47
N GLY A 99 -5.40 -1.14 -19.22
CA GLY A 99 -4.38 -0.48 -20.04
C GLY A 99 -2.97 -0.42 -19.45
N PHE A 100 -2.70 -1.30 -18.51
CA PHE A 100 -1.35 -1.41 -17.92
C PHE A 100 -0.52 -2.51 -18.56
#